data_42620a4ce01f3581d13b38c9d9791628
#
_entry.id   42620a4ce01f3581d13b38c9d9791628
#
_cell.length_a   1.000
_cell.length_b   1.000
_cell.length_c   1.000
_cell.angle_alpha   90.00
_cell.angle_beta   90.00
_cell.angle_gamma   90.00
#
_symmetry.space_group_name_H-M   'P 1'
#
loop_
_entity.id
_entity.type
_entity.pdbx_description
1 polymer ?
#
loop_
_entity_poly.entity_id
_entity_poly.type
_entity_poly.pdbx_seq_one_letter_code
_entity_poly.pdbx_strand_id
1 'polypeptide(L)'
;MGAPATEANKKGHSMKWVGLMSGTSLDGVDAALLESDGERLIRFGPGLERAYTLSERKVLQVAVDAALQWRWQGEAPGAFADAEAVLTATHAEAVEAVCAKAGIAPSELDGVGFHGQTVLHQAPRDGVAGRTLQIGDGQALAERLGCRVVFDFRSADVAAGGQGAPLVPVYHRALADWSGLERPLGVINIGGVANITHIAADGTLTAFDTGPGNGLIDAFIEVHTGEAMDKDGEIAARGRIHEAAFAEFLANPYFAAPGPKSLDRWDFSLDAVRNLSLEDGAATLTGLTAKTIALGVAALPDAPGRLVLCGGGRRNKTLAELVAAATGLKVYSAEALGWRGDLVEAEAFAFLAARVMAGLPYTFPGTTGVSAPMGGGKVVLSF
;
A
#
# COMPACT_ATOMS: atom_id res chain seq x y z
N MET A 1 -9.23 19.66 -32.35
CA MET A 1 -10.63 19.21 -32.49
C MET A 1 -10.75 17.92 -31.68
N GLY A 2 -11.32 18.01 -30.47
CA GLY A 2 -11.45 16.88 -29.56
C GLY A 2 -12.59 15.99 -30.04
N ALA A 3 -12.36 14.68 -30.07
CA ALA A 3 -13.39 13.68 -30.29
C ALA A 3 -14.40 13.74 -29.13
N PRO A 4 -15.72 13.63 -29.38
CA PRO A 4 -16.71 13.67 -28.32
C PRO A 4 -16.63 12.37 -27.49
N ALA A 5 -16.64 12.52 -26.16
CA ALA A 5 -16.83 11.44 -25.22
C ALA A 5 -18.14 10.70 -25.58
N THR A 6 -18.05 9.43 -25.87
CA THR A 6 -19.18 8.59 -26.23
C THR A 6 -20.17 8.49 -25.06
N GLU A 7 -21.43 8.79 -25.32
CA GLU A 7 -22.61 8.71 -24.41
C GLU A 7 -22.95 7.28 -23.92
N ALA A 8 -21.99 6.37 -23.81
CA ALA A 8 -22.22 4.95 -23.50
C ALA A 8 -22.42 4.62 -22.02
N ASN A 9 -22.46 5.61 -21.10
CA ASN A 9 -22.51 5.31 -19.66
C ASN A 9 -23.78 5.82 -18.92
N LYS A 10 -24.95 5.75 -19.54
CA LYS A 10 -26.22 6.15 -18.91
C LYS A 10 -27.14 5.00 -18.49
N LYS A 11 -26.69 3.76 -18.43
CA LYS A 11 -27.45 2.66 -17.80
C LYS A 11 -26.47 1.93 -16.87
N GLY A 12 -26.69 2.04 -15.56
CA GLY A 12 -25.94 1.48 -14.45
C GLY A 12 -25.33 0.09 -14.61
N HIS A 13 -24.37 -0.06 -15.53
CA HIS A 13 -23.57 -1.25 -15.63
C HIS A 13 -22.42 -1.08 -14.65
N SER A 14 -22.46 -1.85 -13.58
CA SER A 14 -21.39 -1.96 -12.61
C SER A 14 -20.19 -2.60 -13.31
N MET A 15 -19.07 -1.88 -13.41
CA MET A 15 -17.85 -2.37 -14.02
C MET A 15 -17.09 -3.27 -13.04
N LYS A 16 -16.59 -4.42 -13.52
CA LYS A 16 -15.89 -5.44 -12.76
C LYS A 16 -14.38 -5.32 -12.99
N TRP A 17 -13.65 -5.09 -11.94
CA TRP A 17 -12.20 -4.92 -11.96
C TRP A 17 -11.54 -5.91 -11.01
N VAL A 18 -10.47 -6.57 -11.45
CA VAL A 18 -9.59 -7.29 -10.53
C VAL A 18 -8.34 -6.45 -10.31
N GLY A 19 -8.00 -6.19 -9.06
CA GLY A 19 -6.74 -5.57 -8.70
C GLY A 19 -5.76 -6.60 -8.19
N LEU A 20 -4.49 -6.35 -8.46
CA LEU A 20 -3.37 -7.22 -8.14
C LEU A 20 -2.30 -6.43 -7.41
N MET A 21 -1.85 -6.94 -6.29
CA MET A 21 -0.74 -6.40 -5.53
C MET A 21 0.27 -7.49 -5.18
N SER A 22 1.55 -7.22 -5.43
CA SER A 22 2.68 -7.98 -4.90
C SER A 22 3.59 -7.02 -4.16
N GLY A 23 3.70 -7.24 -2.85
CA GLY A 23 4.47 -6.40 -1.94
C GLY A 23 5.98 -6.64 -2.01
N THR A 24 6.76 -5.77 -1.37
CA THR A 24 8.23 -5.91 -1.29
C THR A 24 8.68 -7.06 -0.36
N SER A 25 7.77 -7.65 0.43
CA SER A 25 8.00 -8.85 1.23
C SER A 25 8.16 -10.12 0.38
N LEU A 26 7.68 -10.10 -0.87
CA LEU A 26 7.70 -11.24 -1.78
C LEU A 26 6.99 -12.47 -1.20
N ASP A 27 5.87 -12.28 -0.52
CA ASP A 27 5.09 -13.37 0.10
C ASP A 27 4.14 -14.00 -0.91
N GLY A 28 3.54 -13.19 -1.77
CA GLY A 28 2.54 -13.65 -2.74
C GLY A 28 1.93 -12.54 -3.56
N VAL A 29 0.84 -12.88 -4.21
CA VAL A 29 -0.02 -11.98 -4.98
C VAL A 29 -1.37 -11.91 -4.29
N ASP A 30 -1.76 -10.71 -3.85
CA ASP A 30 -3.11 -10.41 -3.45
C ASP A 30 -3.93 -10.04 -4.68
N ALA A 31 -5.08 -10.68 -4.84
CA ALA A 31 -6.01 -10.43 -5.92
C ALA A 31 -7.43 -10.21 -5.38
N ALA A 32 -8.09 -9.16 -5.85
CA ALA A 32 -9.44 -8.83 -5.40
C ALA A 32 -10.33 -8.33 -6.54
N LEU A 33 -11.50 -8.92 -6.67
CA LEU A 33 -12.55 -8.44 -7.55
C LEU A 33 -13.31 -7.30 -6.85
N LEU A 34 -13.52 -6.22 -7.58
CA LEU A 34 -14.25 -5.03 -7.16
C LEU A 34 -15.22 -4.58 -8.25
N GLU A 35 -16.43 -4.19 -7.87
CA GLU A 35 -17.33 -3.47 -8.77
C GLU A 35 -17.25 -1.98 -8.45
N SER A 36 -16.87 -1.18 -9.44
CA SER A 36 -16.64 0.26 -9.28
C SER A 36 -16.79 1.01 -10.60
N ASP A 37 -17.26 2.25 -10.53
CA ASP A 37 -17.27 3.21 -11.64
C ASP A 37 -16.02 4.11 -11.65
N GLY A 38 -15.07 3.90 -10.71
CA GLY A 38 -13.89 4.73 -10.50
C GLY A 38 -14.14 5.92 -9.57
N GLU A 39 -15.37 6.28 -9.27
CA GLU A 39 -15.72 7.27 -8.25
C GLU A 39 -16.18 6.62 -6.95
N ARG A 40 -16.95 5.55 -7.06
CA ARG A 40 -17.58 4.86 -5.94
C ARG A 40 -17.25 3.38 -5.95
N LEU A 41 -17.09 2.83 -4.75
CA LEU A 41 -17.15 1.39 -4.54
C LEU A 41 -18.62 0.98 -4.55
N ILE A 42 -18.96 0.03 -5.42
CA ILE A 42 -20.33 -0.48 -5.57
C ILE A 42 -20.45 -1.78 -4.77
N ARG A 43 -19.55 -2.73 -5.00
CA ARG A 43 -19.58 -4.04 -4.33
C ARG A 43 -18.20 -4.70 -4.29
N PHE A 44 -17.95 -5.41 -3.20
CA PHE A 44 -16.83 -6.36 -3.10
C PHE A 44 -17.19 -7.68 -3.78
N GLY A 45 -16.33 -8.17 -4.65
CA GLY A 45 -16.36 -9.54 -5.16
C GLY A 45 -15.42 -10.46 -4.38
N PRO A 46 -15.15 -11.69 -4.85
CA PRO A 46 -14.14 -12.57 -4.26
C PRO A 46 -12.75 -11.95 -4.23
N GLY A 47 -11.94 -12.39 -3.27
CA GLY A 47 -10.52 -12.10 -3.22
C GLY A 47 -9.75 -13.29 -2.66
N LEU A 48 -8.45 -13.29 -2.86
CA LEU A 48 -7.53 -14.31 -2.36
C LEU A 48 -6.10 -13.77 -2.31
N GLU A 49 -5.29 -14.44 -1.51
CA GLU A 49 -3.84 -14.40 -1.56
C GLU A 49 -3.35 -15.68 -2.26
N ARG A 50 -2.44 -15.52 -3.21
CA ARG A 50 -1.70 -16.60 -3.88
C ARG A 50 -0.24 -16.51 -3.43
N ALA A 51 0.13 -17.32 -2.44
CA ALA A 51 1.49 -17.34 -1.93
C ALA A 51 2.50 -17.76 -3.02
N TYR A 52 3.68 -17.12 -3.04
CA TYR A 52 4.78 -17.55 -3.89
C TYR A 52 5.39 -18.86 -3.37
N THR A 53 5.72 -19.78 -4.28
CA THR A 53 6.59 -20.89 -3.97
C THR A 53 8.02 -20.41 -3.67
N LEU A 54 8.82 -21.24 -3.01
CA LEU A 54 10.22 -20.91 -2.73
C LEU A 54 11.03 -20.63 -4.02
N SER A 55 10.73 -21.32 -5.13
CA SER A 55 11.39 -21.10 -6.42
C SER A 55 10.99 -19.77 -7.05
N GLU A 56 9.71 -19.41 -7.04
CA GLU A 56 9.21 -18.12 -7.54
C GLU A 56 9.79 -16.95 -6.72
N ARG A 57 9.71 -17.06 -5.40
CA ARG A 57 10.29 -16.06 -4.49
C ARG A 57 11.77 -15.84 -4.75
N LYS A 58 12.53 -16.92 -4.99
CA LYS A 58 13.95 -16.83 -5.30
C LYS A 58 14.23 -16.06 -6.60
N VAL A 59 13.45 -16.31 -7.66
CA VAL A 59 13.59 -15.58 -8.93
C VAL A 59 13.30 -14.09 -8.74
N LEU A 60 12.24 -13.75 -8.01
CA LEU A 60 11.88 -12.36 -7.70
C LEU A 60 12.94 -11.68 -6.83
N GLN A 61 13.49 -12.37 -5.84
CA GLN A 61 14.56 -11.83 -4.99
C GLN A 61 15.82 -11.53 -5.81
N VAL A 62 16.21 -12.41 -6.74
CA VAL A 62 17.36 -12.18 -7.64
C VAL A 62 17.14 -10.91 -8.49
N ALA A 63 15.93 -10.67 -8.97
CA ALA A 63 15.62 -9.45 -9.71
C ALA A 63 15.69 -8.19 -8.84
N VAL A 64 15.20 -8.25 -7.60
CA VAL A 64 15.31 -7.14 -6.62
C VAL A 64 16.77 -6.85 -6.31
N ASP A 65 17.58 -7.87 -6.00
CA ASP A 65 19.00 -7.70 -5.69
C ASP A 65 19.78 -7.13 -6.89
N ALA A 66 19.48 -7.62 -8.10
CA ALA A 66 20.06 -7.09 -9.33
C ALA A 66 19.68 -5.62 -9.58
N ALA A 67 18.43 -5.24 -9.29
CA ALA A 67 17.99 -3.86 -9.40
C ALA A 67 18.72 -2.93 -8.41
N LEU A 68 18.91 -3.36 -7.15
CA LEU A 68 19.65 -2.61 -6.12
C LEU A 68 21.12 -2.40 -6.47
N GLN A 69 21.71 -3.32 -7.23
CA GLN A 69 23.08 -3.18 -7.73
C GLN A 69 23.12 -2.28 -8.98
N TRP A 70 22.19 -2.47 -9.89
CA TRP A 70 22.11 -1.73 -11.17
C TRP A 70 21.84 -0.23 -10.99
N ARG A 71 20.92 0.15 -10.13
CA ARG A 71 20.56 1.56 -9.84
C ARG A 71 20.44 2.43 -11.08
N TRP A 72 19.79 1.91 -12.13
CA TRP A 72 19.63 2.53 -13.45
C TRP A 72 20.96 2.87 -14.16
N GLN A 73 22.06 2.15 -13.92
CA GLN A 73 23.36 2.35 -14.55
C GLN A 73 23.61 1.26 -15.60
N GLY A 74 23.76 1.67 -16.86
CA GLY A 74 23.96 0.75 -17.98
C GLY A 74 22.71 -0.02 -18.41
N GLU A 75 22.90 -1.19 -18.99
CA GLU A 75 21.82 -2.06 -19.44
C GLU A 75 21.01 -2.64 -18.28
N ALA A 76 19.69 -2.81 -18.50
CA ALA A 76 18.82 -3.43 -17.50
C ALA A 76 19.24 -4.88 -17.23
N PRO A 77 19.18 -5.34 -15.96
CA PRO A 77 19.53 -6.71 -15.61
C PRO A 77 18.69 -7.76 -16.34
N GLY A 78 19.34 -8.80 -16.90
CA GLY A 78 18.65 -9.91 -17.56
C GLY A 78 17.70 -10.68 -16.62
N ALA A 79 17.93 -10.63 -15.31
CA ALA A 79 17.06 -11.22 -14.31
C ALA A 79 15.63 -10.64 -14.30
N PHE A 80 15.40 -9.47 -14.89
CA PHE A 80 14.07 -8.90 -15.00
C PHE A 80 13.15 -9.72 -15.89
N ALA A 81 13.66 -10.25 -17.01
CA ALA A 81 12.87 -11.09 -17.92
C ALA A 81 12.35 -12.37 -17.24
N ASP A 82 13.19 -13.05 -16.44
CA ASP A 82 12.79 -14.23 -15.70
C ASP A 82 11.73 -13.88 -14.61
N ALA A 83 11.93 -12.76 -13.93
CA ALA A 83 10.98 -12.28 -12.92
C ALA A 83 9.64 -11.87 -13.56
N GLU A 84 9.64 -11.20 -14.71
CA GLU A 84 8.42 -10.84 -15.44
C GLU A 84 7.65 -12.07 -15.91
N ALA A 85 8.32 -13.14 -16.33
CA ALA A 85 7.66 -14.40 -16.64
C ALA A 85 6.98 -15.02 -15.44
N VAL A 86 7.63 -15.03 -14.26
CA VAL A 86 7.04 -15.49 -13.00
C VAL A 86 5.86 -14.61 -12.60
N LEU A 87 6.01 -13.28 -12.65
CA LEU A 87 4.94 -12.34 -12.32
C LEU A 87 3.72 -12.53 -13.23
N THR A 88 3.91 -12.62 -14.54
CA THR A 88 2.82 -12.84 -15.51
C THR A 88 2.07 -14.14 -15.19
N ALA A 89 2.79 -15.23 -14.91
CA ALA A 89 2.16 -16.53 -14.61
C ALA A 89 1.36 -16.47 -13.31
N THR A 90 1.97 -16.02 -12.21
CA THR A 90 1.37 -16.02 -10.88
C THR A 90 0.21 -15.04 -10.73
N HIS A 91 0.31 -13.87 -11.37
CA HIS A 91 -0.76 -12.87 -11.35
C HIS A 91 -1.95 -13.33 -12.21
N ALA A 92 -1.70 -13.97 -13.36
CA ALA A 92 -2.79 -14.55 -14.16
C ALA A 92 -3.50 -15.67 -13.40
N GLU A 93 -2.77 -16.59 -12.75
CA GLU A 93 -3.37 -17.62 -11.90
C GLU A 93 -4.26 -17.03 -10.80
N ALA A 94 -3.82 -15.94 -10.17
CA ALA A 94 -4.60 -15.25 -9.15
C ALA A 94 -5.89 -14.65 -9.72
N VAL A 95 -5.84 -13.99 -10.90
CA VAL A 95 -7.04 -13.47 -11.59
C VAL A 95 -7.99 -14.60 -11.96
N GLU A 96 -7.48 -15.68 -12.59
CA GLU A 96 -8.25 -16.86 -12.99
C GLU A 96 -8.98 -17.47 -11.77
N ALA A 97 -8.29 -17.59 -10.64
CA ALA A 97 -8.87 -18.11 -9.41
C ALA A 97 -9.93 -17.20 -8.79
N VAL A 98 -9.74 -15.87 -8.82
CA VAL A 98 -10.75 -14.88 -8.38
C VAL A 98 -11.99 -14.96 -9.29
N CYS A 99 -11.79 -15.00 -10.61
CA CYS A 99 -12.86 -15.11 -11.59
C CYS A 99 -13.64 -16.41 -11.42
N ALA A 100 -12.96 -17.55 -11.22
CA ALA A 100 -13.61 -18.83 -10.96
C ALA A 100 -14.48 -18.79 -9.70
N LYS A 101 -14.01 -18.18 -8.60
CA LYS A 101 -14.82 -17.95 -7.38
C LYS A 101 -16.03 -17.04 -7.63
N ALA A 102 -15.92 -16.12 -8.59
CA ALA A 102 -17.01 -15.22 -8.97
C ALA A 102 -17.99 -15.84 -9.99
N GLY A 103 -17.66 -17.00 -10.58
CA GLY A 103 -18.45 -17.66 -11.64
C GLY A 103 -18.40 -16.91 -12.96
N ILE A 104 -17.31 -16.22 -13.29
CA ILE A 104 -17.10 -15.48 -14.54
C ILE A 104 -15.79 -15.90 -15.22
N ALA A 105 -15.67 -15.65 -16.52
CA ALA A 105 -14.39 -15.77 -17.22
C ALA A 105 -13.55 -14.47 -17.04
N PRO A 106 -12.22 -14.53 -17.09
CA PRO A 106 -11.38 -13.33 -17.08
C PRO A 106 -11.70 -12.32 -18.19
N SER A 107 -12.12 -12.79 -19.35
CA SER A 107 -12.56 -11.95 -20.50
C SER A 107 -13.86 -11.18 -20.26
N GLU A 108 -14.60 -11.50 -19.19
CA GLU A 108 -15.81 -10.76 -18.78
C GLU A 108 -15.50 -9.60 -17.81
N LEU A 109 -14.23 -9.42 -17.45
CA LEU A 109 -13.76 -8.27 -16.67
C LEU A 109 -13.70 -7.02 -17.56
N ASP A 110 -14.06 -5.87 -17.01
CA ASP A 110 -13.78 -4.58 -17.63
C ASP A 110 -12.30 -4.25 -17.63
N GLY A 111 -11.52 -4.90 -16.76
CA GLY A 111 -10.07 -4.92 -16.79
C GLY A 111 -9.43 -5.35 -15.48
N VAL A 112 -8.10 -5.35 -15.51
CA VAL A 112 -7.23 -5.72 -14.38
C VAL A 112 -6.33 -4.54 -14.04
N GLY A 113 -6.23 -4.19 -12.78
CA GLY A 113 -5.24 -3.25 -12.23
C GLY A 113 -4.01 -4.00 -11.76
N PHE A 114 -2.92 -3.91 -12.50
CA PHE A 114 -1.68 -4.64 -12.25
C PHE A 114 -0.60 -3.71 -11.70
N HIS A 115 -0.32 -3.82 -10.40
CA HIS A 115 0.75 -3.03 -9.77
C HIS A 115 2.14 -3.40 -10.29
N GLY A 116 2.37 -4.69 -10.60
CA GLY A 116 3.71 -5.22 -10.83
C GLY A 116 4.50 -5.38 -9.52
N GLN A 117 5.79 -5.69 -9.63
CA GLN A 117 6.70 -5.79 -8.50
C GLN A 117 7.63 -4.60 -8.45
N THR A 118 7.55 -3.81 -7.38
CA THR A 118 8.52 -2.72 -7.17
C THR A 118 9.91 -3.30 -6.90
N VAL A 119 10.87 -2.97 -7.75
CA VAL A 119 12.29 -3.37 -7.60
C VAL A 119 13.18 -2.19 -7.26
N LEU A 120 12.82 -0.98 -7.69
CA LEU A 120 13.50 0.26 -7.31
C LEU A 120 12.48 1.38 -7.16
N HIS A 121 12.66 2.19 -6.13
CA HIS A 121 11.90 3.41 -5.93
C HIS A 121 12.78 4.46 -5.26
N GLN A 122 12.87 5.61 -5.88
CA GLN A 122 13.58 6.77 -5.36
C GLN A 122 12.68 7.99 -5.52
N ALA A 123 12.12 8.44 -4.43
CA ALA A 123 11.32 9.66 -4.40
C ALA A 123 12.19 10.89 -4.77
N PRO A 124 11.61 11.96 -5.35
CA PRO A 124 12.33 13.21 -5.57
C PRO A 124 12.85 13.76 -4.23
N ARG A 125 14.12 14.13 -4.19
CA ARG A 125 14.75 14.68 -2.98
C ARG A 125 15.87 15.65 -3.33
N ASP A 126 15.97 16.76 -2.60
CA ASP A 126 17.07 17.74 -2.68
C ASP A 126 17.36 18.24 -4.12
N GLY A 127 16.31 18.44 -4.92
CA GLY A 127 16.41 18.87 -6.31
C GLY A 127 16.78 17.76 -7.31
N VAL A 128 16.92 16.51 -6.84
CA VAL A 128 17.12 15.33 -7.69
C VAL A 128 15.74 14.77 -8.08
N ALA A 129 15.54 14.58 -9.39
CA ALA A 129 14.31 13.98 -9.90
C ALA A 129 14.14 12.54 -9.39
N GLY A 130 12.92 12.19 -8.99
CA GLY A 130 12.57 10.84 -8.58
C GLY A 130 12.60 9.85 -9.74
N ARG A 131 12.74 8.58 -9.41
CA ARG A 131 12.67 7.45 -10.35
C ARG A 131 11.99 6.27 -9.67
N THR A 132 11.19 5.53 -10.42
CA THR A 132 10.53 4.33 -9.91
C THR A 132 10.52 3.25 -10.97
N LEU A 133 10.59 1.99 -10.56
CA LEU A 133 10.51 0.86 -11.45
C LEU A 133 9.69 -0.27 -10.79
N GLN A 134 8.56 -0.56 -11.38
CA GLN A 134 7.78 -1.75 -11.15
C GLN A 134 7.95 -2.63 -12.38
N ILE A 135 8.53 -3.83 -12.19
CA ILE A 135 8.64 -4.84 -13.26
C ILE A 135 7.35 -5.64 -13.36
N GLY A 136 7.05 -6.08 -14.57
CA GLY A 136 5.90 -6.89 -14.93
C GLY A 136 5.41 -6.56 -16.33
N ASP A 137 5.09 -7.60 -17.11
CA ASP A 137 4.62 -7.47 -18.49
C ASP A 137 3.10 -7.39 -18.55
N GLY A 138 2.57 -6.14 -18.54
CA GLY A 138 1.13 -5.90 -18.65
C GLY A 138 0.53 -6.39 -19.97
N GLN A 139 1.29 -6.37 -21.08
CA GLN A 139 0.81 -6.85 -22.38
C GLN A 139 0.65 -8.38 -22.39
N ALA A 140 1.67 -9.12 -21.93
CA ALA A 140 1.60 -10.57 -21.80
C ALA A 140 0.45 -11.01 -20.85
N LEU A 141 0.23 -10.25 -19.76
CA LEU A 141 -0.89 -10.51 -18.85
C LEU A 141 -2.25 -10.28 -19.53
N ALA A 142 -2.39 -9.20 -20.32
CA ALA A 142 -3.61 -8.92 -21.07
C ALA A 142 -3.92 -10.00 -22.11
N GLU A 143 -2.92 -10.46 -22.87
CA GLU A 143 -3.03 -11.53 -23.86
C GLU A 143 -3.47 -12.84 -23.20
N ARG A 144 -2.87 -13.21 -22.07
CA ARG A 144 -3.22 -14.44 -21.36
C ARG A 144 -4.65 -14.41 -20.79
N LEU A 145 -5.10 -13.27 -20.26
CA LEU A 145 -6.41 -13.15 -19.64
C LEU A 145 -7.54 -12.84 -20.63
N GLY A 146 -7.23 -12.39 -21.83
CA GLY A 146 -8.22 -11.94 -22.81
C GLY A 146 -8.99 -10.69 -22.41
N CYS A 147 -8.41 -9.83 -21.55
CA CYS A 147 -9.01 -8.57 -21.10
C CYS A 147 -7.96 -7.46 -21.01
N ARG A 148 -8.43 -6.22 -20.82
CA ARG A 148 -7.51 -5.08 -20.66
C ARG A 148 -6.75 -5.16 -19.35
N VAL A 149 -5.50 -4.63 -19.36
CA VAL A 149 -4.68 -4.46 -18.16
C VAL A 149 -4.26 -3.00 -18.04
N VAL A 150 -4.43 -2.45 -16.85
CA VAL A 150 -3.95 -1.13 -16.45
C VAL A 150 -2.77 -1.34 -15.51
N PHE A 151 -1.64 -0.74 -15.81
CA PHE A 151 -0.40 -0.90 -15.04
C PHE A 151 0.43 0.37 -15.04
N ASP A 152 1.63 0.36 -14.42
CA ASP A 152 2.53 1.51 -14.32
C ASP A 152 1.86 2.75 -13.69
N PHE A 153 1.26 2.57 -12.52
CA PHE A 153 0.52 3.62 -11.83
C PHE A 153 1.40 4.71 -11.21
N ARG A 154 2.72 4.50 -11.08
CA ARG A 154 3.61 5.39 -10.32
C ARG A 154 4.46 6.32 -11.17
N SER A 155 4.85 5.89 -12.38
CA SER A 155 5.83 6.61 -13.20
C SER A 155 5.39 8.01 -13.58
N ALA A 156 4.12 8.22 -13.91
CA ALA A 156 3.60 9.54 -14.27
C ALA A 156 3.65 10.53 -13.10
N ASP A 157 3.29 10.08 -11.89
CA ASP A 157 3.35 10.87 -10.67
C ASP A 157 4.78 11.28 -10.33
N VAL A 158 5.72 10.33 -10.36
CA VAL A 158 7.14 10.58 -10.09
C VAL A 158 7.74 11.53 -11.15
N ALA A 159 7.39 11.36 -12.42
CA ALA A 159 7.84 12.27 -13.49
C ALA A 159 7.29 13.70 -13.34
N ALA A 160 6.12 13.86 -12.70
CA ALA A 160 5.53 15.15 -12.36
C ALA A 160 6.09 15.75 -11.05
N GLY A 161 7.09 15.12 -10.43
CA GLY A 161 7.71 15.57 -9.20
C GLY A 161 7.01 15.07 -7.92
N GLY A 162 6.05 14.17 -8.04
CA GLY A 162 5.41 13.51 -6.92
C GLY A 162 6.26 12.40 -6.32
N GLN A 163 5.90 11.99 -5.10
CA GLN A 163 6.59 10.92 -4.37
C GLN A 163 6.33 9.51 -4.94
N GLY A 164 5.34 9.33 -5.84
CA GLY A 164 4.95 8.04 -6.40
C GLY A 164 4.21 7.10 -5.42
N ALA A 165 4.09 7.52 -4.17
CA ALA A 165 3.39 6.84 -3.08
C ALA A 165 2.96 7.87 -2.02
N PRO A 166 1.89 7.58 -1.22
CA PRO A 166 0.95 6.46 -1.37
C PRO A 166 -0.09 6.70 -2.49
N LEU A 167 -0.57 5.64 -3.14
CA LEU A 167 -1.63 5.71 -4.16
C LEU A 167 -3.03 5.32 -3.63
N VAL A 168 -3.07 4.63 -2.50
CA VAL A 168 -4.29 4.08 -1.88
C VAL A 168 -5.24 5.14 -1.28
N PRO A 169 -4.82 6.38 -0.93
CA PRO A 169 -5.67 7.35 -0.25
C PRO A 169 -7.03 7.60 -0.90
N VAL A 170 -7.08 7.65 -2.23
CA VAL A 170 -8.35 7.85 -2.95
C VAL A 170 -9.31 6.66 -2.78
N TYR A 171 -8.77 5.45 -2.63
CA TYR A 171 -9.56 4.26 -2.33
C TYR A 171 -10.02 4.24 -0.86
N HIS A 172 -9.18 4.66 0.08
CA HIS A 172 -9.60 4.85 1.48
C HIS A 172 -10.82 5.79 1.58
N ARG A 173 -10.85 6.85 0.78
CA ARG A 173 -12.01 7.74 0.70
C ARG A 173 -13.25 7.02 0.16
N ALA A 174 -13.10 6.23 -0.89
CA ALA A 174 -14.22 5.44 -1.43
C ALA A 174 -14.74 4.39 -0.45
N LEU A 175 -13.86 3.75 0.33
CA LEU A 175 -14.22 2.85 1.43
C LEU A 175 -14.98 3.57 2.55
N ALA A 176 -14.51 4.75 2.96
CA ALA A 176 -15.16 5.56 3.98
C ALA A 176 -16.57 5.96 3.53
N ASP A 177 -16.73 6.38 2.28
CA ASP A 177 -18.03 6.74 1.70
C ASP A 177 -18.98 5.54 1.60
N TRP A 178 -18.45 4.38 1.17
CA TRP A 178 -19.21 3.12 1.11
C TRP A 178 -19.72 2.69 2.49
N SER A 179 -18.90 2.89 3.53
CA SER A 179 -19.26 2.55 4.92
C SER A 179 -20.09 3.63 5.62
N GLY A 180 -20.36 4.76 4.98
CA GLY A 180 -21.09 5.88 5.58
C GLY A 180 -20.35 6.51 6.77
N LEU A 181 -19.00 6.50 6.77
CA LEU A 181 -18.21 7.06 7.85
C LEU A 181 -18.20 8.58 7.80
N GLU A 182 -18.45 9.20 8.94
CA GLU A 182 -18.35 10.66 9.10
C GLU A 182 -16.89 11.13 8.99
N ARG A 183 -16.70 12.28 8.39
CA ARG A 183 -15.42 12.98 8.25
C ARG A 183 -15.31 14.12 9.26
N PRO A 184 -14.10 14.56 9.68
CA PRO A 184 -12.81 14.08 9.24
C PRO A 184 -12.44 12.70 9.82
N LEU A 185 -11.65 11.92 9.07
CA LEU A 185 -11.32 10.52 9.34
C LEU A 185 -9.84 10.25 9.06
N GLY A 186 -9.19 9.46 9.90
CA GLY A 186 -7.84 8.94 9.66
C GLY A 186 -7.86 7.44 9.35
N VAL A 187 -7.16 7.03 8.30
CA VAL A 187 -6.89 5.61 8.01
C VAL A 187 -5.39 5.38 8.16
N ILE A 188 -5.01 4.47 9.04
CA ILE A 188 -3.62 4.12 9.32
C ILE A 188 -3.34 2.76 8.70
N ASN A 189 -2.46 2.71 7.70
CA ASN A 189 -1.92 1.46 7.20
C ASN A 189 -0.62 1.13 7.95
N ILE A 190 -0.59 0.00 8.65
CA ILE A 190 0.56 -0.45 9.43
C ILE A 190 1.15 -1.68 8.74
N GLY A 191 2.11 -1.42 7.85
CA GLY A 191 2.99 -2.41 7.24
C GLY A 191 4.36 -2.40 7.90
N GLY A 192 5.44 -2.62 7.13
CA GLY A 192 6.81 -2.41 7.62
C GLY A 192 7.06 -0.98 8.06
N VAL A 193 6.51 -0.02 7.33
CA VAL A 193 6.34 1.41 7.65
C VAL A 193 4.87 1.66 7.93
N ALA A 194 4.56 2.59 8.82
CA ALA A 194 3.20 3.05 9.07
C ALA A 194 2.94 4.36 8.33
N ASN A 195 1.79 4.46 7.66
CA ASN A 195 1.35 5.68 7.00
C ASN A 195 -0.08 6.04 7.37
N ILE A 196 -0.39 7.33 7.24
CA ILE A 196 -1.72 7.87 7.47
C ILE A 196 -2.32 8.39 6.17
N THR A 197 -3.59 8.09 5.96
CA THR A 197 -4.47 8.81 5.04
C THR A 197 -5.47 9.59 5.87
N HIS A 198 -5.45 10.88 5.77
CA HIS A 198 -6.45 11.78 6.33
C HIS A 198 -7.46 12.16 5.26
N ILE A 199 -8.73 12.02 5.59
CA ILE A 199 -9.86 12.44 4.77
C ILE A 199 -10.52 13.60 5.51
N ALA A 200 -10.26 14.81 5.08
CA ALA A 200 -10.79 16.04 5.70
C ALA A 200 -12.33 16.13 5.59
N ALA A 201 -12.93 17.05 6.31
CA ALA A 201 -14.38 17.25 6.31
C ALA A 201 -14.94 17.52 4.90
N ASP A 202 -14.21 18.23 4.04
CA ASP A 202 -14.56 18.52 2.64
C ASP A 202 -14.20 17.38 1.66
N GLY A 203 -13.55 16.31 2.16
CA GLY A 203 -13.07 15.18 1.35
C GLY A 203 -11.67 15.37 0.77
N THR A 204 -10.97 16.45 1.08
CA THR A 204 -9.56 16.63 0.73
C THR A 204 -8.71 15.53 1.35
N LEU A 205 -7.72 15.04 0.59
CA LEU A 205 -6.84 13.95 1.01
C LEU A 205 -5.46 14.49 1.39
N THR A 206 -4.98 14.07 2.56
CA THR A 206 -3.59 14.21 2.99
C THR A 206 -3.04 12.86 3.35
N ALA A 207 -1.83 12.51 2.92
CA ALA A 207 -1.22 11.23 3.27
C ALA A 207 0.30 11.35 3.36
N PHE A 208 0.89 10.66 4.32
CA PHE A 208 2.34 10.58 4.52
C PHE A 208 2.71 9.43 5.47
N ASP A 209 3.98 9.04 5.46
CA ASP A 209 4.48 8.04 6.38
C ASP A 209 4.66 8.66 7.77
N THR A 210 4.15 7.99 8.81
CA THR A 210 4.20 8.48 10.18
C THR A 210 5.47 8.06 10.90
N GLY A 211 5.98 6.86 10.58
CA GLY A 211 7.13 6.29 11.25
C GLY A 211 7.28 4.79 10.97
N PRO A 212 8.15 4.09 11.71
CA PRO A 212 8.22 2.64 11.66
C PRO A 212 6.87 2.01 11.97
N GLY A 213 6.50 0.99 11.21
CA GLY A 213 5.35 0.14 11.48
C GLY A 213 5.79 -1.15 12.18
N ASN A 214 5.40 -2.31 11.63
CA ASN A 214 5.79 -3.61 12.16
C ASN A 214 7.25 -3.97 11.86
N GLY A 215 7.90 -3.37 10.85
CA GLY A 215 9.18 -3.84 10.35
C GLY A 215 10.27 -3.94 11.41
N LEU A 216 10.38 -2.97 12.32
CA LEU A 216 11.33 -3.04 13.43
C LEU A 216 10.90 -4.06 14.50
N ILE A 217 9.61 -4.17 14.77
CA ILE A 217 9.06 -5.13 15.73
C ILE A 217 9.37 -6.54 15.26
N ASP A 218 9.00 -6.85 14.03
CA ASP A 218 9.18 -8.17 13.42
C ASP A 218 10.66 -8.56 13.35
N ALA A 219 11.54 -7.64 12.91
CA ALA A 219 12.98 -7.89 12.87
C ALA A 219 13.57 -8.12 14.28
N PHE A 220 13.10 -7.42 15.30
CA PHE A 220 13.53 -7.63 16.68
C PHE A 220 13.08 -9.00 17.20
N ILE A 221 11.84 -9.38 16.95
CA ILE A 221 11.29 -10.69 17.34
C ILE A 221 12.04 -11.82 16.63
N GLU A 222 12.26 -11.71 15.32
CA GLU A 222 12.98 -12.71 14.53
C GLU A 222 14.38 -12.97 15.07
N VAL A 223 15.12 -11.90 15.37
CA VAL A 223 16.51 -12.01 15.93
C VAL A 223 16.51 -12.70 17.29
N HIS A 224 15.49 -12.51 18.13
CA HIS A 224 15.49 -13.03 19.50
C HIS A 224 14.82 -14.40 19.64
N THR A 225 13.88 -14.74 18.77
CA THR A 225 13.05 -15.95 18.92
C THR A 225 13.07 -16.86 17.70
N GLY A 226 13.45 -16.36 16.52
CA GLY A 226 13.29 -17.06 15.25
C GLY A 226 11.85 -17.01 14.69
N GLU A 227 10.89 -16.44 15.43
CA GLU A 227 9.51 -16.24 14.97
C GLU A 227 9.42 -14.98 14.09
N ALA A 228 8.51 -15.00 13.12
CA ALA A 228 8.38 -13.91 12.15
C ALA A 228 7.77 -12.62 12.72
N MET A 229 7.04 -12.69 13.84
CA MET A 229 6.34 -11.52 14.43
C MET A 229 5.93 -11.75 15.88
N ASP A 230 5.61 -10.67 16.60
CA ASP A 230 4.91 -10.69 17.89
C ASP A 230 3.40 -10.91 17.65
N LYS A 231 2.97 -12.16 17.72
CA LYS A 231 1.57 -12.52 17.47
C LYS A 231 0.65 -11.79 18.45
N ASP A 232 -0.34 -11.05 17.90
CA ASP A 232 -1.32 -10.28 18.67
C ASP A 232 -0.72 -9.21 19.61
N GLY A 233 0.61 -9.00 19.60
CA GLY A 233 1.32 -8.11 20.52
C GLY A 233 1.52 -8.67 21.93
N GLU A 234 1.46 -10.01 22.09
CA GLU A 234 1.51 -10.66 23.40
C GLU A 234 2.87 -10.52 24.10
N ILE A 235 3.97 -10.43 23.34
CA ILE A 235 5.30 -10.21 23.92
C ILE A 235 5.43 -8.77 24.41
N ALA A 236 5.07 -7.82 23.58
CA ALA A 236 5.08 -6.40 23.92
C ALA A 236 4.19 -6.07 25.13
N ALA A 237 3.04 -6.75 25.26
CA ALA A 237 2.11 -6.55 26.38
C ALA A 237 2.72 -6.89 27.75
N ARG A 238 3.75 -7.73 27.80
CA ARG A 238 4.44 -8.12 29.05
C ARG A 238 5.63 -7.24 29.40
N GLY A 239 6.10 -6.41 28.44
CA GLY A 239 7.26 -5.55 28.61
C GLY A 239 6.91 -4.15 29.09
N ARG A 240 7.96 -3.35 29.26
CA ARG A 240 7.88 -1.93 29.60
C ARG A 240 8.68 -1.12 28.58
N ILE A 241 8.16 0.06 28.24
CA ILE A 241 8.87 1.00 27.36
C ILE A 241 10.17 1.46 28.06
N HIS A 242 11.30 1.29 27.39
CA HIS A 242 12.59 1.77 27.85
C HIS A 242 12.79 3.22 27.42
N GLU A 243 12.63 4.16 28.36
CA GLU A 243 12.56 5.60 28.10
C GLU A 243 13.76 6.16 27.31
N ALA A 244 14.99 5.71 27.62
CA ALA A 244 16.18 6.21 26.92
C ALA A 244 16.21 5.78 25.44
N ALA A 245 15.93 4.51 25.14
CA ALA A 245 15.86 4.02 23.78
C ALA A 245 14.70 4.69 23.01
N PHE A 246 13.57 4.88 23.67
CA PHE A 246 12.42 5.56 23.10
C PHE A 246 12.73 7.01 22.72
N ALA A 247 13.43 7.76 23.60
CA ALA A 247 13.84 9.13 23.36
C ALA A 247 14.87 9.22 22.22
N GLU A 248 15.79 8.26 22.12
CA GLU A 248 16.76 8.17 21.02
C GLU A 248 16.08 8.04 19.67
N PHE A 249 15.10 7.14 19.54
CA PHE A 249 14.32 7.02 18.31
C PHE A 249 13.59 8.32 17.95
N LEU A 250 12.91 8.93 18.92
CA LEU A 250 12.13 10.16 18.72
C LEU A 250 12.98 11.39 18.41
N ALA A 251 14.28 11.37 18.67
CA ALA A 251 15.22 12.43 18.30
C ALA A 251 15.46 12.50 16.79
N ASN A 252 15.02 11.51 16.00
CA ASN A 252 15.16 11.53 14.54
C ASN A 252 14.40 12.74 13.94
N PRO A 253 15.11 13.60 13.15
CA PRO A 253 14.52 14.83 12.59
C PRO A 253 13.36 14.58 11.64
N TYR A 254 13.20 13.36 11.13
CA TYR A 254 12.06 12.97 10.31
C TYR A 254 10.72 13.32 10.95
N PHE A 255 10.58 13.10 12.26
CA PHE A 255 9.30 13.30 12.95
C PHE A 255 8.88 14.77 13.02
N ALA A 256 9.83 15.70 12.98
CA ALA A 256 9.56 17.14 12.94
C ALA A 256 9.35 17.69 11.51
N ALA A 257 9.69 16.92 10.48
CA ALA A 257 9.56 17.35 9.09
C ALA A 257 8.08 17.45 8.67
N PRO A 258 7.67 18.49 7.91
CA PRO A 258 6.31 18.57 7.37
C PRO A 258 6.05 17.49 6.31
N GLY A 259 4.77 17.13 6.12
CA GLY A 259 4.35 16.28 5.00
C GLY A 259 4.12 17.07 3.70
N PRO A 260 3.95 16.39 2.55
CA PRO A 260 4.08 14.94 2.37
C PRO A 260 5.52 14.47 2.52
N LYS A 261 5.71 13.34 3.19
CA LYS A 261 7.02 12.74 3.46
C LYS A 261 6.94 11.22 3.45
N SER A 262 8.01 10.55 3.03
CA SER A 262 8.11 9.10 2.96
C SER A 262 9.34 8.58 3.70
N LEU A 263 9.29 7.32 4.11
CA LEU A 263 10.34 6.58 4.79
C LEU A 263 10.72 5.34 3.99
N ASP A 264 11.99 4.97 4.06
CA ASP A 264 12.43 3.61 3.76
C ASP A 264 12.43 2.78 5.05
N ARG A 265 12.15 1.49 4.94
CA ARG A 265 12.19 0.56 6.08
C ARG A 265 13.56 0.48 6.75
N TRP A 266 14.63 0.93 6.07
CA TRP A 266 16.00 0.95 6.55
C TRP A 266 16.42 2.26 7.23
N ASP A 267 15.52 3.24 7.31
CA ASP A 267 15.83 4.54 7.95
C ASP A 267 15.97 4.44 9.48
N PHE A 268 15.62 3.29 10.04
CA PHE A 268 15.75 3.01 11.47
C PHE A 268 16.48 1.68 11.71
N SER A 269 17.28 1.60 12.80
CA SER A 269 17.99 0.40 13.22
C SER A 269 17.48 -0.11 14.57
N LEU A 270 17.86 -1.34 14.91
CA LEU A 270 17.56 -1.96 16.21
C LEU A 270 18.60 -1.60 17.30
N ASP A 271 19.58 -0.74 17.00
CA ASP A 271 20.70 -0.48 17.91
C ASP A 271 20.27 -0.01 19.30
N ALA A 272 19.29 0.87 19.38
CA ALA A 272 18.78 1.41 20.63
C ALA A 272 18.13 0.35 21.54
N VAL A 273 17.62 -0.75 20.98
CA VAL A 273 16.90 -1.80 21.74
C VAL A 273 17.65 -3.13 21.81
N ARG A 274 18.77 -3.29 21.12
CA ARG A 274 19.48 -4.58 20.97
C ARG A 274 19.88 -5.28 22.28
N ASN A 275 20.05 -4.51 23.36
CA ASN A 275 20.47 -5.01 24.67
C ASN A 275 19.29 -5.11 25.68
N LEU A 276 18.07 -4.82 25.27
CA LEU A 276 16.89 -4.95 26.11
C LEU A 276 16.44 -6.40 26.20
N SER A 277 15.63 -6.73 27.20
CA SER A 277 14.92 -8.00 27.21
C SER A 277 13.98 -8.12 26.01
N LEU A 278 13.58 -9.34 25.67
CA LEU A 278 12.64 -9.58 24.58
C LEU A 278 11.35 -8.76 24.76
N GLU A 279 10.79 -8.80 25.97
CA GLU A 279 9.54 -8.11 26.30
C GLU A 279 9.71 -6.58 26.25
N ASP A 280 10.76 -6.04 26.87
CA ASP A 280 10.97 -4.60 26.93
C ASP A 280 11.34 -4.00 25.57
N GLY A 281 12.13 -4.72 24.77
CA GLY A 281 12.42 -4.33 23.40
C GLY A 281 11.19 -4.30 22.51
N ALA A 282 10.37 -5.36 22.56
CA ALA A 282 9.09 -5.42 21.84
C ALA A 282 8.13 -4.31 22.29
N ALA A 283 8.00 -4.08 23.62
CA ALA A 283 7.17 -3.00 24.15
C ALA A 283 7.64 -1.61 23.70
N THR A 284 8.96 -1.38 23.71
CA THR A 284 9.55 -0.10 23.29
C THR A 284 9.29 0.19 21.81
N LEU A 285 9.47 -0.81 20.93
CA LEU A 285 9.23 -0.66 19.49
C LEU A 285 7.74 -0.51 19.17
N THR A 286 6.87 -1.27 19.83
CA THR A 286 5.41 -1.15 19.67
C THR A 286 4.93 0.23 20.14
N GLY A 287 5.45 0.70 21.29
CA GLY A 287 5.19 2.05 21.79
C GLY A 287 5.69 3.15 20.84
N LEU A 288 6.85 2.94 20.20
CA LEU A 288 7.40 3.85 19.19
C LEU A 288 6.44 3.98 18.00
N THR A 289 5.97 2.87 17.43
CA THR A 289 5.00 2.88 16.33
C THR A 289 3.73 3.64 16.73
N ALA A 290 3.17 3.36 17.90
CA ALA A 290 1.98 4.08 18.38
C ALA A 290 2.22 5.58 18.54
N LYS A 291 3.39 5.96 19.09
CA LYS A 291 3.75 7.37 19.30
C LYS A 291 3.95 8.12 17.99
N THR A 292 4.62 7.51 17.02
CA THR A 292 4.84 8.15 15.71
C THR A 292 3.55 8.31 14.93
N ILE A 293 2.62 7.36 15.05
CA ILE A 293 1.24 7.52 14.53
C ILE A 293 0.55 8.71 15.21
N ALA A 294 0.65 8.84 16.56
CA ALA A 294 0.04 9.97 17.27
C ALA A 294 0.66 11.32 16.86
N LEU A 295 1.96 11.38 16.63
CA LEU A 295 2.63 12.57 16.07
C LEU A 295 2.11 12.90 14.67
N GLY A 296 1.94 11.89 13.82
CA GLY A 296 1.34 12.06 12.50
C GLY A 296 -0.08 12.60 12.57
N VAL A 297 -0.90 12.05 13.46
CA VAL A 297 -2.28 12.55 13.71
C VAL A 297 -2.27 14.00 14.17
N ALA A 298 -1.37 14.37 15.08
CA ALA A 298 -1.27 15.74 15.60
C ALA A 298 -0.78 16.76 14.54
N ALA A 299 -0.11 16.29 13.48
CA ALA A 299 0.38 17.13 12.38
C ALA A 299 -0.68 17.36 11.27
N LEU A 300 -1.86 16.74 11.37
CA LEU A 300 -2.93 16.90 10.37
C LEU A 300 -3.57 18.30 10.44
N PRO A 301 -4.09 18.79 9.30
CA PRO A 301 -4.72 20.11 9.24
C PRO A 301 -5.94 20.26 10.15
N ASP A 302 -6.72 19.18 10.29
CA ASP A 302 -7.86 19.06 11.17
C ASP A 302 -7.85 17.69 11.87
N ALA A 303 -8.25 17.64 13.11
CA ALA A 303 -8.20 16.42 13.92
C ALA A 303 -9.25 15.42 13.41
N PRO A 304 -8.88 14.15 13.10
CA PRO A 304 -9.86 13.14 12.75
C PRO A 304 -10.74 12.78 13.95
N GLY A 305 -12.03 12.50 13.70
CA GLY A 305 -12.95 12.05 14.74
C GLY A 305 -12.71 10.61 15.18
N ARG A 306 -12.01 9.83 14.36
CA ARG A 306 -11.70 8.39 14.58
C ARG A 306 -10.55 7.94 13.70
N LEU A 307 -9.97 6.77 14.05
CA LEU A 307 -8.96 6.10 13.25
C LEU A 307 -9.43 4.72 12.81
N VAL A 308 -9.06 4.31 11.60
CA VAL A 308 -9.25 2.96 11.07
C VAL A 308 -7.87 2.35 10.82
N LEU A 309 -7.58 1.18 11.37
CA LEU A 309 -6.33 0.47 11.16
C LEU A 309 -6.46 -0.53 10.02
N CYS A 310 -5.53 -0.46 9.07
CA CYS A 310 -5.31 -1.38 7.97
C CYS A 310 -3.89 -1.97 8.04
N GLY A 311 -3.54 -2.83 7.10
CA GLY A 311 -2.24 -3.51 7.07
C GLY A 311 -2.10 -4.57 8.16
N GLY A 312 -0.98 -5.31 8.16
CA GLY A 312 -0.74 -6.43 9.07
C GLY A 312 -0.80 -6.03 10.55
N GLY A 313 -0.31 -4.84 10.88
CA GLY A 313 -0.25 -4.32 12.26
C GLY A 313 -1.60 -4.11 12.93
N ARG A 314 -2.69 -4.01 12.17
CA ARG A 314 -4.05 -3.94 12.73
C ARG A 314 -4.43 -5.16 13.58
N ARG A 315 -3.74 -6.29 13.37
CA ARG A 315 -3.94 -7.53 14.14
C ARG A 315 -3.25 -7.50 15.51
N ASN A 316 -2.26 -6.62 15.70
CA ASN A 316 -1.56 -6.45 16.96
C ASN A 316 -2.44 -5.64 17.93
N LYS A 317 -3.06 -6.32 18.87
CA LYS A 317 -3.99 -5.74 19.84
C LYS A 317 -3.32 -4.72 20.75
N THR A 318 -2.10 -5.04 21.21
CA THR A 318 -1.31 -4.14 22.07
C THR A 318 -0.99 -2.84 21.34
N LEU A 319 -0.62 -2.93 20.05
CA LEU A 319 -0.40 -1.75 19.22
C LEU A 319 -1.68 -0.91 19.05
N ALA A 320 -2.80 -1.55 18.75
CA ALA A 320 -4.08 -0.86 18.59
C ALA A 320 -4.51 -0.11 19.89
N GLU A 321 -4.32 -0.74 21.05
CA GLU A 321 -4.58 -0.11 22.36
C GLU A 321 -3.64 1.07 22.62
N LEU A 322 -2.35 0.93 22.32
CA LEU A 322 -1.38 2.00 22.47
C LEU A 322 -1.65 3.17 21.50
N VAL A 323 -2.08 2.90 20.26
CA VAL A 323 -2.51 3.95 19.32
C VAL A 323 -3.73 4.70 19.87
N ALA A 324 -4.72 3.99 20.39
CA ALA A 324 -5.90 4.61 20.99
C ALA A 324 -5.53 5.48 22.20
N ALA A 325 -4.67 4.96 23.08
CA ALA A 325 -4.19 5.70 24.26
C ALA A 325 -3.36 6.93 23.87
N ALA A 326 -2.45 6.81 22.88
CA ALA A 326 -1.56 7.90 22.46
C ALA A 326 -2.28 9.00 21.69
N THR A 327 -3.36 8.68 20.97
CA THR A 327 -4.14 9.64 20.17
C THR A 327 -5.37 10.19 20.91
N GLY A 328 -5.88 9.46 21.90
CA GLY A 328 -7.16 9.76 22.56
C GLY A 328 -8.39 9.55 21.68
N LEU A 329 -8.21 8.93 20.50
CA LEU A 329 -9.26 8.71 19.51
C LEU A 329 -9.85 7.30 19.59
N LYS A 330 -11.07 7.13 19.06
CA LYS A 330 -11.63 5.81 18.82
C LYS A 330 -10.89 5.15 17.65
N VAL A 331 -10.41 3.93 17.86
CA VAL A 331 -9.68 3.13 16.90
C VAL A 331 -10.51 1.92 16.51
N TYR A 332 -10.66 1.68 15.21
CA TYR A 332 -11.39 0.54 14.65
C TYR A 332 -10.45 -0.27 13.76
N SER A 333 -10.57 -1.58 13.75
CA SER A 333 -9.95 -2.37 12.68
C SER A 333 -10.77 -2.25 11.39
N ALA A 334 -10.13 -2.47 10.25
CA ALA A 334 -10.78 -2.51 8.94
C ALA A 334 -11.99 -3.46 8.94
N GLU A 335 -11.84 -4.64 9.55
CA GLU A 335 -12.89 -5.68 9.63
C GLU A 335 -14.11 -5.24 10.42
N ALA A 336 -13.93 -4.42 11.46
CA ALA A 336 -15.04 -3.89 12.25
C ALA A 336 -15.98 -2.99 11.43
N LEU A 337 -15.49 -2.49 10.29
CA LEU A 337 -16.23 -1.63 9.35
C LEU A 337 -16.65 -2.39 8.07
N GLY A 338 -16.42 -3.70 8.02
CA GLY A 338 -16.69 -4.53 6.84
C GLY A 338 -15.66 -4.38 5.72
N TRP A 339 -14.51 -3.73 5.97
CA TRP A 339 -13.41 -3.66 5.02
C TRP A 339 -12.58 -4.96 5.09
N ARG A 340 -11.91 -5.28 4.01
CA ARG A 340 -11.09 -6.49 3.93
C ARG A 340 -9.61 -6.13 4.09
N GLY A 341 -9.17 -5.96 5.33
CA GLY A 341 -7.87 -5.40 5.69
C GLY A 341 -6.66 -6.00 4.97
N ASP A 342 -6.69 -7.28 4.62
CA ASP A 342 -5.63 -7.96 3.85
C ASP A 342 -5.70 -7.68 2.34
N LEU A 343 -6.85 -7.26 1.82
CA LEU A 343 -7.09 -7.07 0.40
C LEU A 343 -7.18 -5.59 -0.01
N VAL A 344 -7.08 -4.65 0.94
CA VAL A 344 -7.25 -3.21 0.68
C VAL A 344 -6.33 -2.71 -0.43
N GLU A 345 -5.09 -3.18 -0.50
CA GLU A 345 -4.15 -2.76 -1.55
C GLU A 345 -4.52 -3.33 -2.91
N ALA A 346 -4.87 -4.62 -2.99
CA ALA A 346 -5.34 -5.21 -4.25
C ALA A 346 -6.64 -4.54 -4.72
N GLU A 347 -7.59 -4.31 -3.83
CA GLU A 347 -8.82 -3.56 -4.13
C GLU A 347 -8.53 -2.15 -4.62
N ALA A 348 -7.54 -1.48 -4.00
CA ALA A 348 -7.12 -0.16 -4.44
C ALA A 348 -6.65 -0.18 -5.89
N PHE A 349 -5.86 -1.16 -6.33
CA PHE A 349 -5.42 -1.23 -7.72
C PHE A 349 -6.57 -1.56 -8.69
N ALA A 350 -7.59 -2.32 -8.28
CA ALA A 350 -8.84 -2.45 -9.05
C ALA A 350 -9.54 -1.09 -9.21
N PHE A 351 -9.67 -0.34 -8.11
CA PHE A 351 -10.29 0.97 -8.11
C PHE A 351 -9.48 2.00 -8.92
N LEU A 352 -8.16 1.99 -8.82
CA LEU A 352 -7.28 2.86 -9.61
C LEU A 352 -7.38 2.55 -11.10
N ALA A 353 -7.48 1.28 -11.50
CA ALA A 353 -7.70 0.91 -12.90
C ALA A 353 -9.02 1.49 -13.43
N ALA A 354 -10.10 1.40 -12.65
CA ALA A 354 -11.37 2.03 -12.98
C ALA A 354 -11.23 3.56 -13.14
N ARG A 355 -10.49 4.22 -12.24
CA ARG A 355 -10.22 5.66 -12.32
C ARG A 355 -9.42 6.06 -13.56
N VAL A 356 -8.39 5.30 -13.91
CA VAL A 356 -7.61 5.52 -15.13
C VAL A 356 -8.52 5.47 -16.36
N MET A 357 -9.38 4.48 -16.45
CA MET A 357 -10.32 4.34 -17.56
C MET A 357 -11.40 5.43 -17.60
N ALA A 358 -11.77 5.96 -16.43
CA ALA A 358 -12.70 7.10 -16.32
C ALA A 358 -12.02 8.48 -16.51
N GLY A 359 -10.68 8.52 -16.68
CA GLY A 359 -9.92 9.76 -16.79
C GLY A 359 -9.87 10.55 -15.49
N LEU A 360 -10.04 9.90 -14.34
CA LEU A 360 -10.10 10.53 -13.03
C LEU A 360 -8.72 10.57 -12.35
N PRO A 361 -8.38 11.64 -11.62
CA PRO A 361 -7.13 11.72 -10.89
C PRO A 361 -7.11 10.76 -9.69
N TYR A 362 -5.94 10.21 -9.38
CA TYR A 362 -5.75 9.37 -8.20
C TYR A 362 -4.56 9.78 -7.32
N THR A 363 -3.76 10.75 -7.76
CA THR A 363 -2.76 11.41 -6.92
C THR A 363 -3.05 12.91 -6.79
N PHE A 364 -2.67 13.48 -5.65
CA PHE A 364 -3.07 14.82 -5.24
C PHE A 364 -1.92 15.53 -4.53
N PRO A 365 -1.92 16.88 -4.48
CA PRO A 365 -0.90 17.64 -3.77
C PRO A 365 -0.70 17.20 -2.32
N GLY A 366 -1.78 16.87 -1.62
CA GLY A 366 -1.74 16.42 -0.22
C GLY A 366 -1.33 14.95 -0.03
N THR A 367 -1.21 14.13 -1.11
CA THR A 367 -0.85 12.71 -0.99
C THR A 367 0.57 12.42 -1.47
N THR A 368 0.86 12.68 -2.73
CA THR A 368 2.19 12.43 -3.31
C THR A 368 3.01 13.69 -3.53
N GLY A 369 2.43 14.89 -3.28
CA GLY A 369 3.13 16.14 -3.45
C GLY A 369 3.16 16.69 -4.89
N VAL A 370 2.39 16.12 -5.82
CA VAL A 370 2.23 16.68 -7.17
C VAL A 370 1.60 18.06 -7.13
N SER A 371 1.90 18.91 -8.12
CA SER A 371 1.43 20.31 -8.14
C SER A 371 -0.09 20.44 -8.33
N ALA A 372 -0.74 19.45 -8.94
CA ALA A 372 -2.19 19.42 -9.19
C ALA A 372 -2.69 17.95 -9.20
N PRO A 373 -3.99 17.71 -8.96
CA PRO A 373 -4.57 16.38 -9.07
C PRO A 373 -4.28 15.77 -10.44
N MET A 374 -3.74 14.55 -10.49
CA MET A 374 -3.41 13.89 -11.74
C MET A 374 -3.71 12.39 -11.72
N GLY A 375 -3.91 11.86 -12.92
CA GLY A 375 -3.94 10.43 -13.19
C GLY A 375 -2.61 9.97 -13.77
N GLY A 376 -2.58 8.72 -14.18
CA GLY A 376 -1.43 8.08 -14.82
C GLY A 376 -1.83 6.69 -15.27
N GLY A 377 -0.89 5.78 -15.29
CA GLY A 377 -1.10 4.40 -15.73
C GLY A 377 -1.03 4.23 -17.25
N LYS A 378 -0.67 3.03 -17.66
CA LYS A 378 -0.69 2.56 -19.04
C LYS A 378 -1.81 1.55 -19.21
N VAL A 379 -2.44 1.57 -20.38
CA VAL A 379 -3.53 0.65 -20.70
C VAL A 379 -3.11 -0.18 -21.91
N VAL A 380 -3.20 -1.49 -21.79
CA VAL A 380 -3.01 -2.44 -22.87
C VAL A 380 -4.25 -3.31 -23.06
N LEU A 381 -4.44 -3.80 -24.26
CA LEU A 381 -5.58 -4.64 -24.63
C LEU A 381 -5.07 -6.00 -25.09
N SER A 382 -5.87 -7.04 -24.90
CA SER A 382 -5.71 -8.30 -25.64
C SER A 382 -6.08 -8.06 -27.10
N PHE A 383 -5.26 -8.48 -28.01
CA PHE A 383 -5.53 -8.45 -29.46
C PHE A 383 -6.17 -9.74 -29.90
#